data_eff4fc707ca65c33bbb7f6386bdca4d0
#
_entry.id   eff4fc707ca65c33bbb7f6386bdca4d0
#
_cell.length_a   1.000
_cell.length_b   1.000
_cell.length_c   1.000
_cell.angle_alpha   90.00
_cell.angle_beta   90.00
_cell.angle_gamma   90.00
#
_symmetry.space_group_name_H-M   'P 1'
#
loop_
_entity.id
_entity.type
_entity.pdbx_description
1 polymer ?
#
loop_
_entity_poly.entity_id
_entity_poly.type
_entity_poly.pdbx_seq_one_letter_code
_entity_poly.pdbx_strand_id
1 'polypeptide(L)'
;MNSKKLIFKEYLLNSLIFSGILITNIFNIHKSEAKNQENLNIPSVVSYRSESCSCCKKWVNHLRGNGLEVIDNIVEDISKIKKQFNVPNNLTSCHSATIGSYVIEGHVPIESINKLFRKKPNINGIAVQGMPLGSPGMEMHSH
;
A
#
# COMPACT_ATOMS: atom_id res chain seq x y z
N MET A 1 -43.61 52.58 8.43
CA MET A 1 -42.18 52.79 8.53
C MET A 1 -41.51 51.52 9.08
N ASN A 2 -40.73 50.84 8.27
CA ASN A 2 -39.75 49.84 8.63
C ASN A 2 -40.13 48.37 8.93
N SER A 3 -41.08 47.81 8.19
CA SER A 3 -41.16 46.33 8.17
C SER A 3 -40.13 45.66 7.25
N LYS A 4 -39.65 46.36 6.23
CA LYS A 4 -38.65 45.81 5.25
C LYS A 4 -37.22 45.69 5.76
N LYS A 5 -36.81 46.42 6.81
CA LYS A 5 -35.46 46.36 7.37
C LYS A 5 -35.21 45.15 8.29
N LEU A 6 -36.25 44.65 8.95
CA LEU A 6 -36.12 43.47 9.82
C LEU A 6 -35.94 42.18 9.03
N ILE A 7 -36.66 42.03 7.92
CA ILE A 7 -36.60 40.81 7.08
C ILE A 7 -35.24 40.68 6.44
N PHE A 8 -34.59 41.79 6.05
CA PHE A 8 -33.26 41.75 5.44
C PHE A 8 -32.15 41.35 6.42
N LYS A 9 -32.29 41.69 7.70
CA LYS A 9 -31.32 41.37 8.75
C LYS A 9 -31.38 39.88 9.13
N GLU A 10 -32.54 39.28 9.14
CA GLU A 10 -32.71 37.84 9.40
C GLU A 10 -32.23 36.99 8.23
N TYR A 11 -32.40 37.46 6.99
CA TYR A 11 -31.91 36.71 5.82
C TYR A 11 -30.40 36.64 5.74
N LEU A 12 -29.68 37.72 6.13
CA LEU A 12 -28.23 37.73 6.17
C LEU A 12 -27.67 36.88 7.30
N LEU A 13 -28.33 36.84 8.45
CA LEU A 13 -27.92 36.02 9.58
C LEU A 13 -28.07 34.53 9.30
N ASN A 14 -29.19 34.13 8.69
CA ASN A 14 -29.46 32.77 8.29
C ASN A 14 -28.52 32.29 7.15
N SER A 15 -28.16 33.19 6.22
CA SER A 15 -27.21 32.85 5.14
C SER A 15 -25.82 32.56 5.66
N LEU A 16 -25.34 33.29 6.67
CA LEU A 16 -24.03 33.08 7.29
C LEU A 16 -23.97 31.79 8.11
N ILE A 17 -25.05 31.43 8.80
CA ILE A 17 -25.14 30.19 9.58
C ILE A 17 -25.17 28.98 8.65
N PHE A 18 -25.91 29.05 7.52
CA PHE A 18 -25.97 27.95 6.55
C PHE A 18 -24.59 27.73 5.83
N SER A 19 -23.90 28.81 5.51
CA SER A 19 -22.54 28.74 4.91
C SER A 19 -21.51 28.14 5.86
N GLY A 20 -21.59 28.50 7.16
CA GLY A 20 -20.70 27.96 8.18
C GLY A 20 -20.89 26.46 8.44
N ILE A 21 -22.11 25.98 8.43
CA ILE A 21 -22.44 24.53 8.64
C ILE A 21 -21.96 23.70 7.45
N LEU A 22 -22.08 24.18 6.22
CA LEU A 22 -21.57 23.48 5.03
C LEU A 22 -20.04 23.34 5.03
N ILE A 23 -19.32 24.40 5.42
CA ILE A 23 -17.85 24.38 5.47
C ILE A 23 -17.34 23.44 6.55
N THR A 24 -17.99 23.40 7.72
CA THR A 24 -17.58 22.49 8.81
C THR A 24 -17.80 21.00 8.46
N ASN A 25 -18.84 20.69 7.70
CA ASN A 25 -19.10 19.32 7.24
C ASN A 25 -18.06 18.84 6.20
N ILE A 26 -17.62 19.72 5.29
CA ILE A 26 -16.59 19.39 4.29
C ILE A 26 -15.24 19.14 4.98
N PHE A 27 -14.89 19.92 6.00
CA PHE A 27 -13.66 19.71 6.76
C PHE A 27 -13.65 18.40 7.57
N ASN A 28 -14.82 17.96 8.07
CA ASN A 28 -14.94 16.68 8.79
C ASN A 28 -14.89 15.46 7.86
N ILE A 29 -15.35 15.58 6.61
CA ILE A 29 -15.28 14.50 5.62
C ILE A 29 -13.81 14.22 5.25
N HIS A 30 -12.98 15.26 5.07
CA HIS A 30 -11.54 15.08 4.78
C HIS A 30 -10.74 14.50 5.95
N LYS A 31 -11.18 14.70 7.19
CA LYS A 31 -10.51 14.16 8.38
C LYS A 31 -10.86 12.70 8.66
N SER A 32 -11.94 12.19 8.07
CA SER A 32 -12.42 10.82 8.28
C SER A 32 -11.68 9.79 7.42
N GLU A 33 -11.13 10.16 6.25
CA GLU A 33 -10.42 9.22 5.38
C GLU A 33 -8.99 8.87 5.86
N ALA A 34 -8.38 9.72 6.67
CA ALA A 34 -7.03 9.50 7.19
C ALA A 34 -6.96 8.55 8.41
N LYS A 35 -8.06 8.03 8.92
CA LYS A 35 -8.12 7.37 10.24
C LYS A 35 -8.43 5.87 10.22
N ASN A 36 -8.49 5.24 9.05
CA ASN A 36 -8.71 3.79 8.97
C ASN A 36 -7.46 3.06 8.45
N GLN A 37 -6.31 3.38 9.02
CA GLN A 37 -5.16 2.49 8.95
C GLN A 37 -5.41 1.38 9.97
N GLU A 38 -6.22 0.41 9.53
CA GLU A 38 -6.43 -0.84 10.24
C GLU A 38 -5.05 -1.42 10.56
N ASN A 39 -4.76 -1.59 11.84
CA ASN A 39 -3.47 -2.10 12.32
C ASN A 39 -3.38 -3.58 11.94
N LEU A 40 -3.09 -3.84 10.67
CA LEU A 40 -2.91 -5.19 10.15
C LEU A 40 -1.67 -5.79 10.80
N ASN A 41 -1.87 -6.80 11.63
CA ASN A 41 -0.78 -7.58 12.18
C ASN A 41 -0.18 -8.47 11.06
N ILE A 42 0.72 -7.88 10.26
CA ILE A 42 1.43 -8.57 9.18
C ILE A 42 2.72 -9.14 9.78
N PRO A 43 2.98 -10.45 9.66
CA PRO A 43 4.22 -11.05 10.11
C PRO A 43 5.44 -10.48 9.38
N SER A 44 6.63 -10.66 9.95
CA SER A 44 7.89 -10.29 9.31
C SER A 44 8.00 -10.92 7.91
N VAL A 45 8.48 -10.12 6.96
CA VAL A 45 8.79 -10.58 5.60
C VAL A 45 10.15 -11.25 5.60
N VAL A 46 10.26 -12.45 5.05
CA VAL A 46 11.55 -13.12 4.84
C VAL A 46 11.84 -13.10 3.35
N SER A 47 12.74 -12.22 2.92
CA SER A 47 13.12 -12.01 1.51
C SER A 47 14.34 -12.82 1.15
N TYR A 48 14.38 -13.31 -0.10
CA TYR A 48 15.49 -14.03 -0.71
C TYR A 48 15.82 -13.43 -2.07
N ARG A 49 17.03 -12.94 -2.25
CA ARG A 49 17.49 -12.31 -3.50
C ARG A 49 18.98 -12.54 -3.74
N SER A 50 19.44 -12.33 -4.97
CA SER A 50 20.88 -12.26 -5.24
C SER A 50 21.47 -10.94 -4.74
N GLU A 51 22.76 -10.93 -4.42
CA GLU A 51 23.46 -9.72 -3.98
C GLU A 51 23.44 -8.62 -5.04
N SER A 52 23.61 -8.97 -6.30
CA SER A 52 23.65 -8.05 -7.45
C SER A 52 22.29 -7.43 -7.82
N CYS A 53 21.17 -7.93 -7.26
CA CYS A 53 19.84 -7.44 -7.60
C CYS A 53 19.52 -6.11 -6.89
N SER A 54 19.88 -4.98 -7.53
CA SER A 54 19.65 -3.64 -6.98
C SER A 54 18.15 -3.29 -6.87
N CYS A 55 17.32 -3.68 -7.85
CA CYS A 55 15.87 -3.45 -7.80
C CYS A 55 15.20 -4.26 -6.69
N CYS A 56 15.68 -5.48 -6.41
CA CYS A 56 15.20 -6.28 -5.28
C CYS A 56 15.50 -5.60 -3.94
N LYS A 57 16.69 -5.01 -3.78
CA LYS A 57 17.05 -4.22 -2.59
C LYS A 57 16.14 -3.01 -2.43
N LYS A 58 15.78 -2.33 -3.54
CA LYS A 58 14.82 -1.21 -3.50
C LYS A 58 13.43 -1.69 -3.06
N TRP A 59 12.97 -2.86 -3.52
CA TRP A 59 11.72 -3.45 -3.07
C TRP A 59 11.72 -3.74 -1.56
N VAL A 60 12.78 -4.32 -1.02
CA VAL A 60 12.96 -4.51 0.43
C VAL A 60 12.86 -3.18 1.17
N ASN A 61 13.51 -2.13 0.68
CA ASN A 61 13.46 -0.80 1.29
C ASN A 61 12.05 -0.18 1.18
N HIS A 62 11.32 -0.43 0.08
CA HIS A 62 9.93 -0.03 -0.07
C HIS A 62 9.04 -0.64 1.03
N LEU A 63 9.18 -1.92 1.31
CA LEU A 63 8.43 -2.58 2.37
C LEU A 63 8.79 -2.04 3.77
N ARG A 64 10.08 -1.86 4.05
CA ARG A 64 10.55 -1.25 5.30
C ARG A 64 10.03 0.18 5.48
N GLY A 65 10.06 0.99 4.42
CA GLY A 65 9.52 2.35 4.41
C GLY A 65 8.01 2.42 4.65
N ASN A 66 7.29 1.31 4.38
CA ASN A 66 5.86 1.14 4.69
C ASN A 66 5.59 0.43 6.03
N GLY A 67 6.60 0.32 6.90
CA GLY A 67 6.45 -0.16 8.27
C GLY A 67 6.51 -1.68 8.44
N LEU A 68 6.85 -2.45 7.40
CA LEU A 68 7.04 -3.89 7.55
C LEU A 68 8.46 -4.21 8.05
N GLU A 69 8.55 -5.17 8.96
CA GLU A 69 9.81 -5.80 9.32
C GLU A 69 10.25 -6.74 8.18
N VAL A 70 11.50 -6.59 7.69
CA VAL A 70 12.03 -7.41 6.59
C VAL A 70 13.37 -8.01 6.97
N ILE A 71 13.43 -9.35 6.99
CA ILE A 71 14.64 -10.15 7.06
C ILE A 71 15.09 -10.40 5.63
N ASP A 72 16.22 -9.83 5.23
CA ASP A 72 16.71 -9.85 3.85
C ASP A 72 17.87 -10.82 3.71
N ASN A 73 17.64 -11.96 3.07
CA ASN A 73 18.63 -13.00 2.86
C ASN A 73 19.22 -12.91 1.46
N ILE A 74 20.53 -12.83 1.41
CA ILE A 74 21.31 -12.94 0.16
C ILE A 74 21.55 -14.42 -0.11
N VAL A 75 21.19 -14.88 -1.31
CA VAL A 75 21.39 -16.26 -1.75
C VAL A 75 22.14 -16.31 -3.08
N GLU A 76 22.96 -17.33 -3.26
CA GLU A 76 23.71 -17.54 -4.49
C GLU A 76 22.80 -18.01 -5.64
N ASP A 77 21.84 -18.87 -5.33
CA ASP A 77 20.93 -19.45 -6.32
C ASP A 77 19.46 -19.29 -5.91
N ILE A 78 18.85 -18.23 -6.43
CA ILE A 78 17.44 -17.94 -6.19
C ILE A 78 16.50 -19.02 -6.79
N SER A 79 16.97 -19.78 -7.79
CA SER A 79 16.15 -20.81 -8.43
C SER A 79 15.82 -21.97 -7.48
N LYS A 80 16.71 -22.28 -6.55
CA LYS A 80 16.48 -23.27 -5.49
C LYS A 80 15.37 -22.83 -4.56
N ILE A 81 15.36 -21.56 -4.17
CA ILE A 81 14.33 -20.98 -3.31
C ILE A 81 12.96 -21.02 -4.01
N LYS A 82 12.90 -20.65 -5.30
CA LYS A 82 11.66 -20.71 -6.08
C LYS A 82 11.08 -22.12 -6.18
N LYS A 83 11.94 -23.12 -6.40
CA LYS A 83 11.54 -24.53 -6.39
C LYS A 83 11.02 -24.97 -5.03
N GLN A 84 11.70 -24.61 -3.95
CA GLN A 84 11.27 -24.90 -2.58
C GLN A 84 9.91 -24.31 -2.25
N PHE A 85 9.61 -23.11 -2.74
CA PHE A 85 8.33 -22.42 -2.56
C PHE A 85 7.27 -22.82 -3.58
N ASN A 86 7.57 -23.74 -4.50
CA ASN A 86 6.70 -24.17 -5.59
C ASN A 86 6.17 -23.00 -6.45
N VAL A 87 7.05 -22.01 -6.72
CA VAL A 87 6.70 -20.90 -7.61
C VAL A 87 6.54 -21.41 -9.03
N PRO A 88 5.36 -21.22 -9.68
CA PRO A 88 5.16 -21.64 -11.06
C PRO A 88 6.12 -20.93 -12.00
N ASN A 89 6.69 -21.63 -12.97
CA ASN A 89 7.69 -21.09 -13.89
C ASN A 89 7.21 -19.83 -14.64
N ASN A 90 5.93 -19.76 -14.98
CA ASN A 90 5.31 -18.62 -15.66
C ASN A 90 5.06 -17.42 -14.74
N LEU A 91 5.27 -17.55 -13.43
CA LEU A 91 5.11 -16.45 -12.46
C LEU A 91 6.44 -15.97 -11.87
N THR A 92 7.56 -16.55 -12.29
CA THR A 92 8.88 -16.22 -11.74
C THR A 92 9.29 -14.76 -12.01
N SER A 93 9.95 -14.16 -11.03
CA SER A 93 10.54 -12.82 -11.08
C SER A 93 11.99 -12.85 -10.54
N CYS A 94 12.55 -11.70 -10.13
CA CYS A 94 13.95 -11.62 -9.72
C CYS A 94 14.22 -12.03 -8.27
N HIS A 95 13.20 -12.04 -7.39
CA HIS A 95 13.32 -12.45 -5.99
C HIS A 95 12.04 -13.14 -5.51
N SER A 96 12.15 -13.82 -4.38
CA SER A 96 11.02 -14.44 -3.69
C SER A 96 11.03 -14.05 -2.22
N ALA A 97 9.87 -14.03 -1.58
CA ALA A 97 9.75 -13.82 -0.15
C ALA A 97 8.63 -14.66 0.44
N THR A 98 8.61 -14.78 1.76
CA THR A 98 7.47 -15.32 2.51
C THR A 98 6.99 -14.31 3.53
N ILE A 99 5.66 -14.29 3.77
CA ILE A 99 5.03 -13.50 4.84
C ILE A 99 4.00 -14.43 5.48
N GLY A 100 4.28 -14.92 6.70
CA GLY A 100 3.49 -15.99 7.29
C GLY A 100 3.48 -17.22 6.40
N SER A 101 2.29 -17.69 5.99
CA SER A 101 2.12 -18.84 5.10
C SER A 101 2.12 -18.51 3.60
N TYR A 102 2.17 -17.21 3.25
CA TYR A 102 2.08 -16.79 1.85
C TYR A 102 3.44 -16.61 1.21
N VAL A 103 3.56 -17.06 -0.03
CA VAL A 103 4.69 -16.76 -0.91
C VAL A 103 4.43 -15.45 -1.65
N ILE A 104 5.43 -14.58 -1.69
CA ILE A 104 5.39 -13.31 -2.43
C ILE A 104 6.49 -13.39 -3.49
N GLU A 105 6.11 -13.32 -4.74
CA GLU A 105 7.05 -13.43 -5.86
C GLU A 105 7.17 -12.11 -6.60
N GLY A 106 8.39 -11.56 -6.67
CA GLY A 106 8.70 -10.34 -7.38
C GLY A 106 8.22 -9.05 -6.68
N HIS A 107 8.11 -7.98 -7.46
CA HIS A 107 7.91 -6.61 -6.98
C HIS A 107 6.46 -6.29 -6.59
N VAL A 108 5.89 -7.10 -5.70
CA VAL A 108 4.51 -6.95 -5.21
C VAL A 108 4.37 -5.67 -4.38
N PRO A 109 3.42 -4.77 -4.72
CA PRO A 109 3.19 -3.53 -3.97
C PRO A 109 2.62 -3.79 -2.57
N ILE A 110 2.90 -2.88 -1.63
CA ILE A 110 2.41 -2.96 -0.25
C ILE A 110 0.88 -3.02 -0.17
N GLU A 111 0.16 -2.35 -1.08
CA GLU A 111 -1.31 -2.37 -1.14
C GLU A 111 -1.85 -3.79 -1.41
N SER A 112 -1.16 -4.55 -2.26
CA SER A 112 -1.51 -5.95 -2.57
C SER A 112 -1.24 -6.86 -1.37
N ILE A 113 -0.13 -6.64 -0.66
CA ILE A 113 0.20 -7.34 0.59
C ILE A 113 -0.86 -7.02 1.66
N ASN A 114 -1.19 -5.76 1.86
CA ASN A 114 -2.24 -5.34 2.80
C ASN A 114 -3.60 -5.98 2.46
N LYS A 115 -3.95 -6.02 1.18
CA LYS A 115 -5.18 -6.68 0.70
C LYS A 115 -5.17 -8.18 0.98
N LEU A 116 -4.02 -8.84 0.80
CA LEU A 116 -3.83 -10.27 1.09
C LEU A 116 -4.11 -10.56 2.58
N PHE A 117 -3.53 -9.75 3.49
CA PHE A 117 -3.69 -9.93 4.93
C PHE A 117 -5.07 -9.51 5.46
N ARG A 118 -5.75 -8.59 4.80
CA ARG A 118 -7.17 -8.30 5.10
C ARG A 118 -8.10 -9.43 4.69
N LYS A 119 -7.91 -9.98 3.49
CA LYS A 119 -8.82 -10.99 2.92
C LYS A 119 -8.51 -12.41 3.34
N LYS A 120 -7.26 -12.71 3.68
CA LYS A 120 -6.77 -14.05 4.07
C LYS A 120 -7.30 -15.17 3.16
N PRO A 121 -7.17 -15.06 1.83
CA PRO A 121 -7.68 -16.06 0.93
C PRO A 121 -6.91 -17.38 1.08
N ASN A 122 -7.56 -18.49 0.77
CA ASN A 122 -6.92 -19.81 0.75
C ASN A 122 -6.13 -20.01 -0.56
N ILE A 123 -4.96 -19.37 -0.66
CA ILE A 123 -4.02 -19.45 -1.79
C ILE A 123 -2.60 -19.59 -1.28
N ASN A 124 -1.67 -20.06 -2.10
CA ASN A 124 -0.26 -20.21 -1.72
C ASN A 124 0.49 -18.86 -1.67
N GLY A 125 0.08 -17.87 -2.45
CA GLY A 125 0.77 -16.59 -2.52
C GLY A 125 0.27 -15.70 -3.64
N ILE A 126 0.99 -14.58 -3.85
CA ILE A 126 0.74 -13.62 -4.93
C ILE A 126 2.05 -13.29 -5.66
N ALA A 127 1.95 -12.96 -6.93
CA ALA A 127 3.10 -12.68 -7.78
C ALA A 127 2.92 -11.43 -8.64
N VAL A 128 4.03 -10.74 -8.88
CA VAL A 128 4.19 -9.81 -10.00
C VAL A 128 5.20 -10.44 -10.95
N GLN A 129 4.69 -10.96 -12.07
CA GLN A 129 5.50 -11.65 -13.07
C GLN A 129 6.52 -10.69 -13.70
N GLY A 130 7.76 -11.15 -13.84
CA GLY A 130 8.84 -10.35 -14.42
C GLY A 130 9.21 -9.12 -13.57
N MET A 131 9.51 -8.02 -14.23
CA MET A 131 9.93 -6.76 -13.62
C MET A 131 9.24 -5.58 -14.33
N PRO A 132 7.91 -5.42 -14.19
CA PRO A 132 7.20 -4.36 -14.89
C PRO A 132 7.63 -2.98 -14.39
N LEU A 133 7.81 -2.05 -15.33
CA LEU A 133 8.13 -0.66 -15.02
C LEU A 133 7.04 -0.05 -14.14
N GLY A 134 7.46 0.75 -13.15
CA GLY A 134 6.57 1.39 -12.19
C GLY A 134 6.20 0.51 -10.99
N SER A 135 6.56 -0.78 -10.97
CA SER A 135 6.44 -1.57 -9.75
C SER A 135 7.47 -1.12 -8.70
N PRO A 136 7.22 -1.35 -7.38
CA PRO A 136 8.13 -0.92 -6.32
C PRO A 136 9.57 -1.42 -6.54
N GLY A 137 10.53 -0.52 -6.56
CA GLY A 137 11.94 -0.82 -6.88
C GLY A 137 12.29 -0.77 -8.37
N MET A 138 11.27 -0.58 -9.25
CA MET A 138 11.39 -0.43 -10.70
C MET A 138 10.84 0.93 -11.17
N GLU A 139 10.78 1.91 -10.28
CA GLU A 139 10.35 3.26 -10.60
C GLU A 139 11.32 3.90 -11.58
N MET A 140 10.79 4.53 -12.62
CA MET A 140 11.56 5.39 -13.51
C MET A 140 11.74 6.74 -12.82
N HIS A 141 12.98 7.12 -12.52
CA HIS A 141 13.28 8.49 -12.13
C HIS A 141 13.13 9.36 -13.39
N SER A 142 12.07 10.16 -13.46
CA SER A 142 12.01 11.28 -14.43
C SER A 142 13.09 12.28 -14.03
N HIS A 143 14.12 12.40 -14.86
CA HIS A 143 15.10 13.48 -14.81
C HIS A 143 14.47 14.76 -15.32
#